data_8c21e65259ab6a57b4ae67edbd071d35
#
_entry.id   8c21e65259ab6a57b4ae67edbd071d35
#
_cell.length_a   1.000
_cell.length_b   1.000
_cell.length_c   1.000
_cell.angle_alpha   90.00
_cell.angle_beta   90.00
_cell.angle_gamma   90.00
#
_symmetry.space_group_name_H-M   'P 1'
#
loop_
_entity.id
_entity.type
_entity.pdbx_description
1 polymer ?
#
loop_
_entity_poly.entity_id
_entity_poly.type
_entity_poly.pdbx_seq_one_letter_code
_entity_poly.pdbx_strand_id
1 'polypeptide(L)'
;KLNVEAPAILSRAVGSKGGVFIHVSTDYVFDGTKHTPYKEDEPTCPNSVYGVTKLAGEKKVSSNCEKSMIIRTAWLYSTFGNNFVKTMIRLGKEKEQLGVIFDQVGTPTYARDLAAVIMTAINKGVVPGIYHFSNEGVTSWYDFTKSIHKIAGIKSCKVRPLHTEDYPTAAKRPHYSVLDKTKIKETYGVEIPYWEDSLEECIAKLLN
;
A
#
# COMPACT_ATOMS: atom_id res chain seq x y z
N LYS A 1 -11.09 -16.65 -4.83
CA LYS A 1 -11.80 -16.11 -6.03
C LYS A 1 -11.32 -14.70 -6.37
N LEU A 2 -11.53 -13.67 -5.54
CA LEU A 2 -11.23 -12.27 -5.88
C LEU A 2 -9.76 -12.00 -6.24
N ASN A 3 -8.80 -12.59 -5.53
CA ASN A 3 -7.38 -12.29 -5.71
C ASN A 3 -6.69 -13.15 -6.79
N VAL A 4 -7.32 -14.23 -7.26
CA VAL A 4 -6.69 -15.17 -8.20
C VAL A 4 -7.54 -15.33 -9.47
N GLU A 5 -8.80 -15.79 -9.33
CA GLU A 5 -9.64 -16.13 -10.48
C GLU A 5 -10.09 -14.88 -11.24
N ALA A 6 -10.56 -13.86 -10.52
CA ALA A 6 -11.01 -12.62 -11.16
C ALA A 6 -9.90 -11.92 -11.97
N PRO A 7 -8.69 -11.63 -11.42
CA PRO A 7 -7.62 -11.07 -12.22
C PRO A 7 -7.15 -12.01 -13.35
N ALA A 8 -7.19 -13.34 -13.17
CA ALA A 8 -6.87 -14.29 -14.23
C ALA A 8 -7.85 -14.23 -15.41
N ILE A 9 -9.15 -14.13 -15.15
CA ILE A 9 -10.19 -14.01 -16.18
C ILE A 9 -10.04 -12.68 -16.91
N LEU A 10 -9.92 -11.57 -16.17
CA LEU A 10 -9.83 -10.24 -16.75
C LEU A 10 -8.55 -10.05 -17.57
N SER A 11 -7.41 -10.48 -17.05
CA SER A 11 -6.13 -10.37 -17.77
C SER A 11 -6.10 -11.21 -19.04
N ARG A 12 -6.72 -12.40 -19.05
CA ARG A 12 -6.86 -13.23 -20.23
C ARG A 12 -7.75 -12.55 -21.28
N ALA A 13 -8.89 -12.01 -20.87
CA ALA A 13 -9.82 -11.33 -21.77
C ALA A 13 -9.18 -10.08 -22.41
N VAL A 14 -8.37 -9.33 -21.66
CA VAL A 14 -7.64 -8.16 -22.16
C VAL A 14 -6.47 -8.59 -23.04
N GLY A 15 -5.66 -9.56 -22.60
CA GLY A 15 -4.48 -10.06 -23.31
C GLY A 15 -4.83 -10.67 -24.66
N SER A 16 -5.95 -11.44 -24.77
CA SER A 16 -6.40 -12.02 -26.04
C SER A 16 -6.75 -10.97 -27.11
N LYS A 17 -6.95 -9.72 -26.72
CA LYS A 17 -7.20 -8.58 -27.62
C LYS A 17 -5.98 -7.67 -27.79
N GLY A 18 -4.80 -8.07 -27.29
CA GLY A 18 -3.58 -7.26 -27.32
C GLY A 18 -3.65 -6.00 -26.45
N GLY A 19 -4.60 -5.95 -25.51
CA GLY A 19 -4.81 -4.83 -24.61
C GLY A 19 -3.78 -4.76 -23.47
N VAL A 20 -3.82 -3.67 -22.72
CA VAL A 20 -2.97 -3.43 -21.54
C VAL A 20 -3.76 -3.72 -20.27
N PHE A 21 -3.16 -4.44 -19.31
CA PHE A 21 -3.77 -4.75 -18.02
C PHE A 21 -2.92 -4.24 -16.85
N ILE A 22 -3.49 -3.33 -16.06
CA ILE A 22 -2.83 -2.82 -14.85
C ILE A 22 -3.45 -3.48 -13.63
N HIS A 23 -2.61 -4.11 -12.79
CA HIS A 23 -3.03 -4.84 -11.59
C HIS A 23 -2.38 -4.27 -10.33
N VAL A 24 -3.20 -3.86 -9.36
CA VAL A 24 -2.71 -3.42 -8.06
C VAL A 24 -2.53 -4.64 -7.15
N SER A 25 -1.31 -4.81 -6.63
CA SER A 25 -0.92 -5.88 -5.71
C SER A 25 -0.51 -5.31 -4.34
N THR A 26 0.28 -6.04 -3.56
CA THR A 26 0.56 -5.74 -2.15
C THR A 26 2.01 -6.07 -1.77
N ASP A 27 2.51 -5.37 -0.75
CA ASP A 27 3.74 -5.65 -0.01
C ASP A 27 3.72 -7.01 0.73
N TYR A 28 2.53 -7.56 1.03
CA TYR A 28 2.37 -8.86 1.69
C TYR A 28 2.84 -10.06 0.86
N VAL A 29 3.34 -9.85 -0.35
CA VAL A 29 4.05 -10.88 -1.12
C VAL A 29 5.44 -11.16 -0.55
N PHE A 30 5.96 -10.31 0.31
CA PHE A 30 7.23 -10.47 1.04
C PHE A 30 6.99 -10.97 2.48
N ASP A 31 8.03 -11.54 3.08
CA ASP A 31 7.96 -12.12 4.45
C ASP A 31 8.09 -11.07 5.57
N GLY A 32 8.61 -9.88 5.27
CA GLY A 32 8.78 -8.79 6.24
C GLY A 32 9.99 -8.93 7.15
N THR A 33 10.98 -9.74 6.79
CA THR A 33 12.18 -10.01 7.61
C THR A 33 13.39 -9.12 7.29
N LYS A 34 13.33 -8.36 6.20
CA LYS A 34 14.41 -7.44 5.82
C LYS A 34 14.48 -6.20 6.71
N HIS A 35 15.57 -5.47 6.56
CA HIS A 35 15.83 -4.16 7.16
C HIS A 35 16.24 -3.11 6.11
N THR A 36 16.14 -3.47 4.83
CA THR A 36 16.34 -2.60 3.66
C THR A 36 15.13 -2.68 2.75
N PRO A 37 14.80 -1.61 1.97
CA PRO A 37 13.64 -1.63 1.08
C PRO A 37 13.63 -2.82 0.13
N TYR A 38 12.47 -3.45 -0.04
CA TYR A 38 12.26 -4.55 -0.97
C TYR A 38 12.27 -4.04 -2.42
N LYS A 39 13.05 -4.69 -3.29
CA LYS A 39 13.05 -4.45 -4.74
C LYS A 39 12.10 -5.41 -5.46
N GLU A 40 11.73 -5.06 -6.68
CA GLU A 40 10.75 -5.82 -7.47
C GLU A 40 11.23 -7.22 -7.88
N ASP A 41 12.54 -7.40 -8.05
CA ASP A 41 13.21 -8.63 -8.45
C ASP A 41 13.57 -9.57 -7.28
N GLU A 42 13.32 -9.14 -6.04
CA GLU A 42 13.62 -9.96 -4.87
C GLU A 42 12.63 -11.13 -4.71
N PRO A 43 13.11 -12.24 -4.13
CA PRO A 43 12.28 -13.42 -3.89
C PRO A 43 11.06 -13.08 -3.04
N THR A 44 9.89 -13.49 -3.51
CA THR A 44 8.64 -13.37 -2.76
C THR A 44 8.46 -14.56 -1.82
N CYS A 45 8.08 -14.32 -0.57
CA CYS A 45 7.84 -15.35 0.45
C CYS A 45 6.65 -14.93 1.34
N PRO A 46 5.41 -14.96 0.84
CA PRO A 46 4.24 -14.51 1.59
C PRO A 46 3.95 -15.45 2.77
N ASN A 47 3.72 -14.88 3.95
CA ASN A 47 3.45 -15.60 5.19
C ASN A 47 1.97 -15.50 5.64
N SER A 48 1.09 -15.03 4.78
CA SER A 48 -0.35 -14.92 5.02
C SER A 48 -1.17 -15.40 3.84
N VAL A 49 -2.39 -15.88 4.06
CA VAL A 49 -3.33 -16.28 3.00
C VAL A 49 -3.58 -15.13 2.01
N TYR A 50 -3.66 -13.91 2.53
CA TYR A 50 -3.80 -12.73 1.69
C TYR A 50 -2.61 -12.58 0.74
N GLY A 51 -1.38 -12.59 1.25
CA GLY A 51 -0.16 -12.49 0.45
C GLY A 51 -0.05 -13.61 -0.58
N VAL A 52 -0.28 -14.87 -0.16
CA VAL A 52 -0.25 -16.04 -1.06
C VAL A 52 -1.24 -15.89 -2.21
N THR A 53 -2.48 -15.48 -1.92
CA THR A 53 -3.50 -15.32 -2.96
C THR A 53 -3.22 -14.13 -3.88
N LYS A 54 -2.68 -13.01 -3.36
CA LYS A 54 -2.27 -11.86 -4.18
C LYS A 54 -1.11 -12.23 -5.10
N LEU A 55 -0.09 -12.92 -4.61
CA LEU A 55 1.02 -13.40 -5.42
C LEU A 55 0.57 -14.39 -6.51
N ALA A 56 -0.36 -15.30 -6.19
CA ALA A 56 -0.94 -16.17 -7.19
C ALA A 56 -1.68 -15.40 -8.29
N GLY A 57 -2.34 -14.30 -7.92
CA GLY A 57 -2.97 -13.37 -8.86
C GLY A 57 -1.96 -12.69 -9.79
N GLU A 58 -0.84 -12.18 -9.24
CA GLU A 58 0.26 -11.59 -10.02
C GLU A 58 0.76 -12.56 -11.10
N LYS A 59 1.05 -13.82 -10.69
CA LYS A 59 1.53 -14.87 -11.62
C LYS A 59 0.51 -15.14 -12.74
N LYS A 60 -0.79 -15.19 -12.43
CA LYS A 60 -1.85 -15.36 -13.42
C LYS A 60 -1.97 -14.18 -14.38
N VAL A 61 -1.85 -12.96 -13.87
CA VAL A 61 -1.88 -11.74 -14.69
C VAL A 61 -0.71 -11.73 -15.66
N SER A 62 0.51 -11.95 -15.19
CA SER A 62 1.72 -11.96 -16.04
C SER A 62 1.67 -13.06 -17.11
N SER A 63 1.14 -14.26 -16.78
CA SER A 63 1.06 -15.36 -17.75
C SER A 63 -0.06 -15.18 -18.78
N ASN A 64 -1.11 -14.40 -18.49
CA ASN A 64 -2.28 -14.24 -19.36
C ASN A 64 -2.22 -12.97 -20.21
N CYS A 65 -1.43 -11.96 -19.83
CA CYS A 65 -1.36 -10.67 -20.52
C CYS A 65 0.09 -10.18 -20.55
N GLU A 66 0.72 -10.30 -21.72
CA GLU A 66 2.10 -9.85 -21.95
C GLU A 66 2.27 -8.35 -21.64
N LYS A 67 1.28 -7.54 -22.01
CA LYS A 67 1.24 -6.10 -21.73
C LYS A 67 0.64 -5.81 -20.36
N SER A 68 1.08 -6.52 -19.31
CA SER A 68 0.60 -6.27 -17.95
C SER A 68 1.60 -5.46 -17.12
N MET A 69 1.06 -4.51 -16.36
CA MET A 69 1.76 -3.76 -15.32
C MET A 69 1.20 -4.14 -13.96
N ILE A 70 2.04 -4.66 -13.08
CA ILE A 70 1.67 -5.01 -11.70
C ILE A 70 2.30 -3.99 -10.77
N ILE A 71 1.50 -3.34 -9.91
CA ILE A 71 1.99 -2.36 -8.95
C ILE A 71 1.75 -2.90 -7.55
N ARG A 72 2.81 -3.26 -6.83
CA ARG A 72 2.74 -3.59 -5.41
C ARG A 72 2.71 -2.32 -4.60
N THR A 73 1.78 -2.22 -3.67
CA THR A 73 1.61 -1.06 -2.78
C THR A 73 1.39 -1.50 -1.34
N ALA A 74 1.52 -0.56 -0.41
CA ALA A 74 1.40 -0.80 1.03
C ALA A 74 0.50 0.26 1.69
N TRP A 75 -0.18 -0.07 2.77
CA TRP A 75 -0.87 0.84 3.68
C TRP A 75 -1.76 1.87 2.99
N LEU A 76 -2.57 1.39 2.05
CA LEU A 76 -3.41 2.25 1.19
C LEU A 76 -4.52 2.93 2.00
N TYR A 77 -4.64 4.24 1.85
CA TYR A 77 -5.70 5.06 2.44
C TYR A 77 -6.24 6.09 1.44
N SER A 78 -7.44 6.57 1.70
CA SER A 78 -8.10 7.59 0.87
C SER A 78 -9.21 8.32 1.61
N THR A 79 -9.78 9.35 0.97
CA THR A 79 -11.03 9.99 1.42
C THR A 79 -12.25 9.07 1.24
N PHE A 80 -12.16 8.03 0.42
CA PHE A 80 -13.24 7.07 0.14
C PHE A 80 -13.09 5.78 0.93
N GLY A 81 -14.20 5.08 1.12
CA GLY A 81 -14.23 3.76 1.77
C GLY A 81 -13.77 3.78 3.23
N ASN A 82 -13.61 2.60 3.81
CA ASN A 82 -13.06 2.42 5.15
C ASN A 82 -11.54 2.21 5.06
N ASN A 83 -10.78 2.90 5.89
CA ASN A 83 -9.32 2.79 5.95
C ASN A 83 -8.77 3.19 7.32
N PHE A 84 -7.47 2.99 7.51
CA PHE A 84 -6.80 3.25 8.79
C PHE A 84 -6.90 4.72 9.23
N VAL A 85 -6.70 5.69 8.32
CA VAL A 85 -6.76 7.13 8.65
C VAL A 85 -8.12 7.51 9.22
N LYS A 86 -9.21 7.13 8.53
CA LYS A 86 -10.58 7.39 8.99
C LYS A 86 -10.88 6.71 10.33
N THR A 87 -10.37 5.49 10.51
CA THR A 87 -10.51 4.75 11.76
C THR A 87 -9.79 5.45 12.90
N MET A 88 -8.55 5.92 12.71
CA MET A 88 -7.80 6.62 13.75
C MET A 88 -8.41 7.99 14.08
N ILE A 89 -8.93 8.72 13.10
CA ILE A 89 -9.68 9.97 13.35
C ILE A 89 -10.92 9.70 14.22
N ARG A 90 -11.72 8.69 13.85
CA ARG A 90 -12.92 8.32 14.60
C ARG A 90 -12.59 7.89 16.03
N LEU A 91 -11.68 6.92 16.18
CA LEU A 91 -11.30 6.41 17.50
C LEU A 91 -10.64 7.49 18.37
N GLY A 92 -9.87 8.40 17.77
CA GLY A 92 -9.25 9.52 18.48
C GLY A 92 -10.26 10.53 19.04
N LYS A 93 -11.44 10.64 18.41
CA LYS A 93 -12.55 11.46 18.92
C LYS A 93 -13.39 10.73 20.00
N GLU A 94 -13.46 9.40 19.94
CA GLU A 94 -14.31 8.57 20.81
C GLU A 94 -13.61 8.05 22.07
N LYS A 95 -12.27 7.91 22.04
CA LYS A 95 -11.49 7.26 23.09
C LYS A 95 -10.52 8.21 23.76
N GLU A 96 -10.33 8.07 25.07
CA GLU A 96 -9.31 8.80 25.83
C GLU A 96 -7.89 8.25 25.57
N GLN A 97 -7.80 6.97 25.16
CA GLN A 97 -6.53 6.30 24.91
C GLN A 97 -6.66 5.24 23.82
N LEU A 98 -5.62 5.13 22.99
CA LEU A 98 -5.42 4.10 21.97
C LEU A 98 -4.03 3.47 22.11
N GLY A 99 -3.96 2.14 22.01
CA GLY A 99 -2.71 1.41 21.81
C GLY A 99 -2.49 1.14 20.33
N VAL A 100 -1.32 1.47 19.80
CA VAL A 100 -0.99 1.28 18.38
C VAL A 100 0.41 0.71 18.22
N ILE A 101 0.56 -0.25 17.33
CA ILE A 101 1.81 -0.99 17.08
C ILE A 101 2.90 -0.04 16.55
N PHE A 102 4.09 -0.06 17.17
CA PHE A 102 5.22 0.78 16.77
C PHE A 102 6.35 0.01 16.07
N ASP A 103 6.42 -1.31 16.23
CA ASP A 103 7.47 -2.19 15.71
C ASP A 103 7.14 -2.83 14.36
N GLN A 104 6.07 -2.36 13.70
CA GLN A 104 5.78 -2.63 12.29
C GLN A 104 6.04 -1.37 11.48
N VAL A 105 6.98 -1.46 10.55
CA VAL A 105 7.53 -0.34 9.79
C VAL A 105 7.21 -0.48 8.30
N GLY A 106 6.69 0.57 7.71
CA GLY A 106 6.30 0.60 6.31
C GLY A 106 6.13 2.03 5.80
N THR A 107 5.45 2.17 4.68
CA THR A 107 5.14 3.49 4.13
C THR A 107 3.66 3.56 3.76
N PRO A 108 2.91 4.57 4.25
CA PRO A 108 1.54 4.80 3.82
C PRO A 108 1.47 5.19 2.34
N THR A 109 0.37 4.82 1.69
CA THR A 109 0.09 5.19 0.30
C THR A 109 -1.24 5.92 0.21
N TYR A 110 -1.22 7.17 -0.21
CA TYR A 110 -2.44 7.89 -0.57
C TYR A 110 -2.93 7.41 -1.94
N ALA A 111 -4.15 6.90 -2.00
CA ALA A 111 -4.70 6.30 -3.21
C ALA A 111 -4.76 7.28 -4.40
N ARG A 112 -4.87 8.59 -4.15
CA ARG A 112 -4.81 9.62 -5.18
C ARG A 112 -3.44 9.65 -5.87
N ASP A 113 -2.35 9.53 -5.10
CA ASP A 113 -0.99 9.56 -5.65
C ASP A 113 -0.71 8.29 -6.47
N LEU A 114 -1.16 7.14 -5.99
CA LEU A 114 -1.11 5.90 -6.76
C LEU A 114 -1.90 6.04 -8.08
N ALA A 115 -3.10 6.61 -8.03
CA ALA A 115 -3.91 6.84 -9.23
C ALA A 115 -3.23 7.81 -10.20
N ALA A 116 -2.58 8.87 -9.70
CA ALA A 116 -1.84 9.82 -10.53
C ALA A 116 -0.66 9.15 -11.27
N VAL A 117 0.06 8.26 -10.60
CA VAL A 117 1.15 7.49 -11.22
C VAL A 117 0.62 6.49 -12.26
N ILE A 118 -0.49 5.81 -11.98
CA ILE A 118 -1.17 4.95 -12.96
C ILE A 118 -1.57 5.75 -14.21
N MET A 119 -2.17 6.93 -14.04
CA MET A 119 -2.52 7.80 -15.15
C MET A 119 -1.30 8.29 -15.94
N THR A 120 -0.20 8.59 -15.24
CA THR A 120 1.07 8.95 -15.90
C THR A 120 1.60 7.79 -16.74
N ALA A 121 1.56 6.56 -16.22
CA ALA A 121 1.97 5.36 -16.96
C ALA A 121 1.09 5.15 -18.21
N ILE A 122 -0.23 5.34 -18.09
CA ILE A 122 -1.16 5.22 -19.23
C ILE A 122 -0.82 6.27 -20.30
N ASN A 123 -0.63 7.53 -19.92
CA ASN A 123 -0.37 8.63 -20.84
C ASN A 123 1.00 8.55 -21.54
N LYS A 124 2.02 8.02 -20.84
CA LYS A 124 3.37 7.83 -21.40
C LYS A 124 3.55 6.50 -22.16
N GLY A 125 2.55 5.63 -22.11
CA GLY A 125 2.62 4.25 -22.60
C GLY A 125 3.07 3.29 -21.50
N VAL A 126 2.22 2.29 -21.21
CA VAL A 126 2.49 1.31 -20.16
C VAL A 126 3.66 0.42 -20.54
N VAL A 127 4.71 0.43 -19.75
CA VAL A 127 5.85 -0.50 -19.84
C VAL A 127 5.51 -1.73 -18.98
N PRO A 128 5.42 -2.94 -19.57
CA PRO A 128 5.08 -4.15 -18.83
C PRO A 128 6.10 -4.48 -17.75
N GLY A 129 5.62 -5.07 -16.65
CA GLY A 129 6.48 -5.52 -15.56
C GLY A 129 5.89 -5.32 -14.18
N ILE A 130 6.67 -5.67 -13.16
CA ILE A 130 6.34 -5.45 -11.76
C ILE A 130 7.00 -4.15 -11.30
N TYR A 131 6.24 -3.34 -10.57
CA TYR A 131 6.64 -2.06 -10.02
C TYR A 131 6.22 -1.97 -8.56
N HIS A 132 6.94 -1.16 -7.80
CA HIS A 132 6.56 -0.79 -6.44
C HIS A 132 6.12 0.67 -6.39
N PHE A 133 5.08 0.94 -5.61
CA PHE A 133 4.64 2.30 -5.32
C PHE A 133 4.12 2.42 -3.88
N SER A 134 4.65 3.40 -3.16
CA SER A 134 4.10 4.01 -1.94
C SER A 134 4.54 5.46 -1.91
N ASN A 135 4.01 6.29 -1.03
CA ASN A 135 4.56 7.63 -0.83
C ASN A 135 6.03 7.57 -0.35
N GLU A 136 6.78 8.65 -0.38
CA GLU A 136 8.16 8.69 0.15
C GLU A 136 8.19 8.71 1.68
N GLY A 137 9.31 8.28 2.25
CA GLY A 137 9.54 8.21 3.69
C GLY A 137 9.17 6.85 4.29
N VAL A 138 9.32 6.75 5.60
CA VAL A 138 9.11 5.53 6.38
C VAL A 138 8.47 5.90 7.71
N THR A 139 7.55 5.09 8.20
CA THR A 139 6.87 5.32 9.49
C THR A 139 6.43 4.00 10.13
N SER A 140 6.08 4.03 11.42
CA SER A 140 5.34 2.97 12.10
C SER A 140 3.83 3.26 12.11
N TRP A 141 2.99 2.27 12.43
CA TRP A 141 1.56 2.53 12.64
C TRP A 141 1.33 3.50 13.79
N TYR A 142 2.16 3.44 14.84
CA TYR A 142 2.12 4.38 15.96
C TYR A 142 2.41 5.81 15.52
N ASP A 143 3.52 6.04 14.82
CA ASP A 143 3.92 7.37 14.37
C ASP A 143 2.92 7.91 13.34
N PHE A 144 2.43 7.06 12.43
CA PHE A 144 1.36 7.41 11.50
C PHE A 144 0.09 7.86 12.22
N THR A 145 -0.31 7.17 13.30
CA THR A 145 -1.46 7.58 14.13
C THR A 145 -1.19 8.92 14.86
N LYS A 146 0.04 9.13 15.33
CA LYS A 146 0.43 10.41 15.95
C LYS A 146 0.30 11.57 14.96
N SER A 147 0.77 11.40 13.73
CA SER A 147 0.63 12.40 12.67
C SER A 147 -0.84 12.62 12.28
N ILE A 148 -1.64 11.54 12.15
CA ILE A 148 -3.09 11.66 11.90
C ILE A 148 -3.78 12.52 12.97
N HIS A 149 -3.52 12.25 14.27
CA HIS A 149 -4.14 13.01 15.35
C HIS A 149 -3.66 14.46 15.38
N LYS A 150 -2.36 14.70 15.15
CA LYS A 150 -1.79 16.05 15.08
C LYS A 150 -2.44 16.88 13.99
N ILE A 151 -2.50 16.35 12.77
CA ILE A 151 -3.07 17.03 11.59
C ILE A 151 -4.58 17.24 11.75
N ALA A 152 -5.30 16.25 12.29
CA ALA A 152 -6.75 16.35 12.55
C ALA A 152 -7.10 17.17 13.80
N GLY A 153 -6.13 17.74 14.51
CA GLY A 153 -6.37 18.55 15.72
C GLY A 153 -6.89 17.77 16.91
N ILE A 154 -6.71 16.45 16.97
CA ILE A 154 -7.19 15.58 18.06
C ILE A 154 -6.18 15.60 19.21
N LYS A 155 -6.56 16.22 20.33
CA LYS A 155 -5.73 16.36 21.53
C LYS A 155 -6.21 15.53 22.72
N SER A 156 -7.46 15.08 22.68
CA SER A 156 -8.11 14.35 23.79
C SER A 156 -7.67 12.90 23.95
N CYS A 157 -7.15 12.29 22.89
CA CYS A 157 -6.80 10.88 22.89
C CYS A 157 -5.30 10.65 23.03
N LYS A 158 -4.89 9.92 24.08
CA LYS A 158 -3.48 9.53 24.28
C LYS A 158 -3.15 8.29 23.45
N VAL A 159 -2.27 8.40 22.47
CA VAL A 159 -1.75 7.26 21.73
C VAL A 159 -0.55 6.66 22.44
N ARG A 160 -0.59 5.35 22.73
CA ARG A 160 0.50 4.58 23.36
C ARG A 160 1.11 3.59 22.35
N PRO A 161 2.44 3.44 22.34
CA PRO A 161 3.08 2.41 21.53
C PRO A 161 2.80 1.02 22.14
N LEU A 162 2.55 0.04 21.25
CA LEU A 162 2.42 -1.37 21.57
C LEU A 162 3.41 -2.17 20.72
N HIS A 163 3.91 -3.27 21.26
CA HIS A 163 4.59 -4.29 20.46
C HIS A 163 3.58 -5.12 19.66
N THR A 164 4.03 -5.73 18.58
CA THR A 164 3.22 -6.65 17.78
C THR A 164 2.63 -7.78 18.63
N GLU A 165 3.38 -8.26 19.62
CA GLU A 165 2.97 -9.33 20.53
C GLU A 165 1.83 -8.93 21.46
N ASP A 166 1.70 -7.64 21.79
CA ASP A 166 0.63 -7.10 22.66
C ASP A 166 -0.71 -7.01 21.93
N TYR A 167 -0.71 -7.15 20.58
CA TYR A 167 -1.90 -7.00 19.76
C TYR A 167 -2.05 -8.17 18.79
N PRO A 168 -2.48 -9.34 19.26
CA PRO A 168 -2.64 -10.51 18.40
C PRO A 168 -3.70 -10.27 17.32
N THR A 169 -3.34 -10.53 16.07
CA THR A 169 -4.22 -10.43 14.90
C THR A 169 -4.33 -11.78 14.20
N ALA A 170 -5.48 -12.03 13.54
CA ALA A 170 -5.70 -13.29 12.80
C ALA A 170 -4.71 -13.50 11.64
N ALA A 171 -4.16 -12.41 11.07
CA ALA A 171 -3.15 -12.47 10.02
C ALA A 171 -1.81 -11.96 10.57
N LYS A 172 -0.74 -12.72 10.36
CA LYS A 172 0.62 -12.28 10.67
C LYS A 172 0.98 -11.10 9.75
N ARG A 173 1.28 -9.95 10.33
CA ARG A 173 1.72 -8.76 9.61
C ARG A 173 3.24 -8.69 9.56
N PRO A 174 3.83 -8.22 8.45
CA PRO A 174 5.28 -8.05 8.36
C PRO A 174 5.77 -6.96 9.32
N HIS A 175 6.93 -7.18 9.96
CA HIS A 175 7.59 -6.13 10.76
C HIS A 175 8.18 -5.03 9.87
N TYR A 176 8.61 -5.38 8.66
CA TYR A 176 9.17 -4.43 7.71
C TYR A 176 8.53 -4.62 6.33
N SER A 177 7.96 -3.56 5.77
CA SER A 177 7.26 -3.60 4.48
C SER A 177 7.59 -2.42 3.56
N VAL A 178 8.73 -1.78 3.78
CA VAL A 178 9.16 -0.66 2.93
C VAL A 178 9.54 -1.17 1.54
N LEU A 179 8.97 -0.53 0.52
CA LEU A 179 9.19 -0.85 -0.88
C LEU A 179 10.19 0.13 -1.50
N ASP A 180 11.14 -0.38 -2.29
CA ASP A 180 11.97 0.44 -3.17
C ASP A 180 11.14 0.91 -4.37
N LYS A 181 11.20 2.20 -4.69
CA LYS A 181 10.39 2.84 -5.74
C LYS A 181 11.24 3.38 -6.89
N THR A 182 12.53 3.04 -6.89
CA THR A 182 13.49 3.54 -7.90
C THR A 182 13.02 3.22 -9.31
N LYS A 183 12.59 1.99 -9.56
CA LYS A 183 12.17 1.53 -10.88
C LYS A 183 11.01 2.35 -11.45
N ILE A 184 9.95 2.60 -10.69
CA ILE A 184 8.79 3.35 -11.19
C ILE A 184 9.14 4.83 -11.41
N LYS A 185 10.00 5.41 -10.56
CA LYS A 185 10.50 6.79 -10.72
C LYS A 185 11.32 6.92 -12.00
N GLU A 186 12.27 6.05 -12.25
CA GLU A 186 13.13 6.07 -13.44
C GLU A 186 12.35 5.78 -14.71
N THR A 187 11.42 4.79 -14.68
CA THR A 187 10.65 4.42 -15.88
C THR A 187 9.72 5.54 -16.34
N TYR A 188 9.09 6.24 -15.40
CA TYR A 188 8.06 7.23 -15.73
C TYR A 188 8.44 8.68 -15.43
N GLY A 189 9.63 8.93 -14.88
CA GLY A 189 10.06 10.28 -14.52
C GLY A 189 9.09 10.95 -13.54
N VAL A 190 8.61 10.21 -12.53
CA VAL A 190 7.67 10.71 -11.54
C VAL A 190 8.39 11.09 -10.25
N GLU A 191 7.98 12.20 -9.66
CA GLU A 191 8.27 12.56 -8.28
C GLU A 191 7.15 12.02 -7.38
N ILE A 192 7.53 11.37 -6.28
CA ILE A 192 6.58 10.78 -5.34
C ILE A 192 6.52 11.70 -4.11
N PRO A 193 5.32 12.17 -3.72
CA PRO A 193 5.17 13.02 -2.54
C PRO A 193 5.58 12.29 -1.25
N TYR A 194 6.06 13.05 -0.27
CA TYR A 194 6.30 12.55 1.08
C TYR A 194 4.97 12.17 1.74
N TRP A 195 4.98 11.08 2.51
CA TRP A 195 3.74 10.50 3.04
C TRP A 195 2.94 11.44 3.96
N GLU A 196 3.63 12.32 4.72
CA GLU A 196 2.95 13.25 5.65
C GLU A 196 2.28 14.38 4.88
N ASP A 197 2.88 14.88 3.79
CA ASP A 197 2.27 15.90 2.92
C ASP A 197 0.98 15.37 2.28
N SER A 198 1.01 14.15 1.77
CA SER A 198 -0.17 13.47 1.21
C SER A 198 -1.24 13.18 2.27
N LEU A 199 -0.82 12.89 3.51
CA LEU A 199 -1.72 12.71 4.63
C LEU A 199 -2.43 14.02 5.00
N GLU A 200 -1.70 15.14 5.03
CA GLU A 200 -2.27 16.47 5.29
C GLU A 200 -3.35 16.80 4.26
N GLU A 201 -3.06 16.59 2.96
CA GLU A 201 -4.03 16.80 1.90
C GLU A 201 -5.29 15.93 2.07
N CYS A 202 -5.09 14.64 2.39
CA CYS A 202 -6.20 13.71 2.61
C CYS A 202 -7.08 14.13 3.78
N ILE A 203 -6.47 14.48 4.92
CA ILE A 203 -7.20 14.88 6.13
C ILE A 203 -7.93 16.20 5.91
N ALA A 204 -7.32 17.17 5.24
CA ALA A 204 -7.99 18.43 4.89
C ALA A 204 -9.29 18.18 4.10
N LYS A 205 -9.28 17.22 3.16
CA LYS A 205 -10.48 16.83 2.40
C LYS A 205 -11.50 16.02 3.19
N LEU A 206 -11.08 15.38 4.28
CA LEU A 206 -11.99 14.59 5.13
C LEU A 206 -12.72 15.46 6.16
N LEU A 207 -12.15 16.61 6.50
CA LEU A 207 -12.68 17.51 7.53
C LEU A 207 -13.48 18.69 6.96
N ASN A 208 -13.36 18.95 5.65
CA ASN A 208 -14.21 19.87 4.89
C ASN A 208 -15.46 19.16 4.36
#